data_f431405512167b438b8b1569d7a668c6
#
_entry.id   f431405512167b438b8b1569d7a668c6
#
_cell.length_a   1.000
_cell.length_b   1.000
_cell.length_c   1.000
_cell.angle_alpha   90.00
_cell.angle_beta   90.00
_cell.angle_gamma   90.00
#
_symmetry.space_group_name_H-M   'P 1'
#
loop_
_entity.id
_entity.type
_entity.pdbx_description
1 polymer ?
#
loop_
_entity_poly.entity_id
_entity_poly.type
_entity_poly.pdbx_seq_one_letter_code
_entity_poly.pdbx_strand_id
1 'polypeptide(L)'
;MIKTLNTTKYSKYLIILLLSILACEKDDQNTNCNYLLDLGVSLSINMNLPQYSQLKFINNPIYIPNHGNGGLIVIKASEGFYRAWDASDPNQYPKTCSILEITGIEAISGCEDNNTYSLITGQSINTVLPCTLKEYPAVQSGNTVIINN
;
A
#
# COMPACT_ATOMS: atom_id res chain seq x y z
N MET A 1 -58.29 -11.85 37.39
CA MET A 1 -58.05 -12.65 36.17
C MET A 1 -56.70 -12.24 35.62
N ILE A 2 -55.62 -12.93 35.98
CA ILE A 2 -54.28 -12.64 35.53
C ILE A 2 -54.03 -13.48 34.27
N LYS A 3 -53.89 -12.82 33.11
CA LYS A 3 -53.53 -13.50 31.84
C LYS A 3 -52.08 -13.97 31.95
N THR A 4 -51.88 -15.29 32.04
CA THR A 4 -50.58 -15.90 31.89
C THR A 4 -50.04 -15.61 30.48
N LEU A 5 -49.06 -14.74 30.39
CA LEU A 5 -48.32 -14.46 29.13
C LEU A 5 -47.63 -15.75 28.70
N ASN A 6 -47.83 -16.12 27.46
CA ASN A 6 -47.32 -17.35 26.85
C ASN A 6 -45.79 -17.24 26.64
N THR A 7 -45.01 -17.46 27.70
CA THR A 7 -43.56 -17.27 27.77
C THR A 7 -42.78 -18.20 26.84
N THR A 8 -43.36 -19.33 26.44
CA THR A 8 -42.68 -20.32 25.57
C THR A 8 -42.52 -19.87 24.11
N LYS A 9 -43.43 -18.98 23.63
CA LYS A 9 -43.38 -18.49 22.24
C LYS A 9 -42.29 -17.45 22.06
N TYR A 10 -42.10 -16.57 23.03
CA TYR A 10 -41.08 -15.51 22.98
C TYR A 10 -39.67 -16.05 23.26
N SER A 11 -39.53 -17.13 24.01
CA SER A 11 -38.26 -17.80 24.26
C SER A 11 -37.61 -18.31 22.98
N LYS A 12 -38.38 -18.85 22.03
CA LYS A 12 -37.84 -19.32 20.73
C LYS A 12 -37.33 -18.17 19.86
N TYR A 13 -38.00 -17.03 19.86
CA TYR A 13 -37.55 -15.85 19.10
C TYR A 13 -36.32 -15.17 19.75
N LEU A 14 -36.23 -15.21 21.07
CA LEU A 14 -35.07 -14.69 21.80
C LEU A 14 -33.81 -15.51 21.50
N ILE A 15 -33.93 -16.84 21.40
CA ILE A 15 -32.81 -17.73 21.05
C ILE A 15 -32.38 -17.51 19.61
N ILE A 16 -33.29 -17.32 18.66
CA ILE A 16 -32.96 -17.02 17.25
C ILE A 16 -32.28 -15.66 17.14
N LEU A 17 -32.70 -14.66 17.89
CA LEU A 17 -32.08 -13.33 17.91
C LEU A 17 -30.67 -13.38 18.51
N LEU A 18 -30.44 -14.22 19.52
CA LEU A 18 -29.12 -14.38 20.15
C LEU A 18 -28.13 -15.11 19.25
N LEU A 19 -28.56 -16.03 18.39
CA LEU A 19 -27.70 -16.74 17.43
C LEU A 19 -27.23 -15.85 16.27
N SER A 20 -27.97 -14.80 15.93
CA SER A 20 -27.60 -13.90 14.83
C SER A 20 -26.46 -12.93 15.19
N ILE A 21 -26.09 -12.80 16.46
CA ILE A 21 -25.01 -11.89 16.91
C ILE A 21 -23.63 -12.58 16.92
N LEU A 22 -23.57 -13.90 16.75
CA LEU A 22 -22.30 -14.67 16.78
C LEU A 22 -21.68 -14.87 15.40
N ALA A 23 -22.27 -14.33 14.33
CA ALA A 23 -21.75 -14.42 12.97
C ALA A 23 -20.89 -13.20 12.60
N CYS A 24 -20.07 -12.70 13.54
CA CYS A 24 -18.94 -11.86 13.19
C CYS A 24 -17.73 -12.79 13.11
N GLU A 25 -17.55 -13.48 11.97
CA GLU A 25 -16.26 -14.03 11.61
C GLU A 25 -15.30 -12.84 11.52
N LYS A 26 -14.39 -12.76 12.50
CA LYS A 26 -13.14 -12.03 12.26
C LYS A 26 -12.47 -12.78 11.13
N ASP A 27 -12.46 -12.18 9.97
CA ASP A 27 -11.52 -12.51 8.92
C ASP A 27 -10.13 -12.17 9.50
N ASP A 28 -9.53 -13.11 10.21
CA ASP A 28 -8.12 -13.10 10.59
C ASP A 28 -7.29 -13.31 9.31
N GLN A 29 -7.47 -12.44 8.35
CA GLN A 29 -6.45 -12.16 7.35
C GLN A 29 -5.27 -11.65 8.16
N ASN A 30 -4.33 -12.52 8.37
CA ASN A 30 -3.04 -12.21 8.98
C ASN A 30 -2.32 -11.22 8.05
N THR A 31 -2.76 -9.96 8.12
CA THR A 31 -2.24 -8.83 7.33
C THR A 31 -0.88 -8.44 7.89
N ASN A 32 0.05 -9.39 7.87
CA ASN A 32 1.39 -9.18 8.38
C ASN A 32 2.22 -8.44 7.32
N CYS A 33 1.98 -7.12 7.19
CA CYS A 33 2.74 -6.23 6.31
C CYS A 33 4.18 -5.98 6.81
N ASN A 34 4.83 -6.99 7.40
CA ASN A 34 6.13 -6.89 8.06
C ASN A 34 7.28 -7.46 7.23
N TYR A 35 7.08 -7.71 5.94
CA TYR A 35 8.17 -8.17 5.09
C TYR A 35 9.23 -7.09 4.85
N LEU A 36 8.82 -5.82 4.83
CA LEU A 36 9.73 -4.71 4.62
C LEU A 36 10.19 -4.11 5.95
N LEU A 37 11.49 -3.91 6.07
CA LEU A 37 12.08 -3.23 7.22
C LEU A 37 11.70 -1.75 7.24
N ASP A 38 11.63 -1.17 8.44
CA ASP A 38 11.48 0.27 8.60
C ASP A 38 12.86 0.95 8.54
N LEU A 39 13.33 1.15 7.30
CA LEU A 39 14.63 1.76 7.03
C LEU A 39 14.47 3.27 6.89
N GLY A 40 15.33 4.02 7.59
CA GLY A 40 15.43 5.46 7.42
C GLY A 40 15.94 5.83 6.02
N VAL A 41 15.25 6.76 5.38
CA VAL A 41 15.63 7.31 4.07
C VAL A 41 15.85 8.80 4.23
N SER A 42 16.98 9.31 3.71
CA SER A 42 17.26 10.73 3.60
C SER A 42 17.90 10.99 2.24
N LEU A 43 17.17 11.60 1.32
CA LEU A 43 17.58 11.79 -0.05
C LEU A 43 17.09 13.13 -0.59
N SER A 44 17.97 13.86 -1.31
CA SER A 44 17.64 15.08 -2.04
C SER A 44 17.86 14.88 -3.52
N ILE A 45 16.80 15.02 -4.32
CA ILE A 45 16.78 14.78 -5.77
C ILE A 45 16.70 16.11 -6.49
N ASN A 46 17.81 16.55 -7.10
CA ASN A 46 17.81 17.76 -7.93
C ASN A 46 17.31 17.43 -9.35
N MET A 47 16.10 17.88 -9.67
CA MET A 47 15.44 17.63 -10.96
C MET A 47 16.10 18.36 -12.15
N ASN A 48 17.10 19.21 -11.92
CA ASN A 48 17.87 19.81 -13.01
C ASN A 48 18.97 18.86 -13.53
N LEU A 49 19.27 17.80 -12.81
CA LEU A 49 20.18 16.77 -13.28
C LEU A 49 19.49 15.89 -14.34
N PRO A 50 20.18 15.53 -15.43
CA PRO A 50 19.56 14.76 -16.53
C PRO A 50 18.84 13.48 -16.10
N GLN A 51 19.44 12.72 -15.18
CA GLN A 51 18.90 11.44 -14.69
C GLN A 51 17.58 11.59 -13.90
N TYR A 52 17.26 12.79 -13.39
CA TYR A 52 16.05 13.07 -12.60
C TYR A 52 15.08 14.03 -13.29
N SER A 53 15.44 14.49 -14.51
CA SER A 53 14.64 15.50 -15.23
C SER A 53 13.22 15.05 -15.56
N GLN A 54 12.98 13.75 -15.65
CA GLN A 54 11.65 13.16 -15.88
C GLN A 54 10.67 13.49 -14.74
N LEU A 55 11.14 13.69 -13.52
CA LEU A 55 10.30 14.09 -12.39
C LEU A 55 9.68 15.49 -12.51
N LYS A 56 10.10 16.29 -13.47
CA LYS A 56 9.44 17.57 -13.79
C LYS A 56 8.06 17.36 -14.41
N PHE A 57 7.81 16.21 -15.00
CA PHE A 57 6.58 15.89 -15.71
C PHE A 57 5.71 14.94 -14.88
N ILE A 58 4.40 15.21 -14.88
CA ILE A 58 3.42 14.38 -14.18
C ILE A 58 3.41 12.97 -14.81
N ASN A 59 3.25 11.94 -13.96
CA ASN A 59 3.17 10.54 -14.35
C ASN A 59 4.43 9.96 -15.02
N ASN A 60 5.60 10.56 -14.77
CA ASN A 60 6.90 10.04 -15.22
C ASN A 60 7.71 9.56 -14.02
N PRO A 61 7.53 8.32 -13.57
CA PRO A 61 8.28 7.78 -12.43
C PRO A 61 9.74 7.48 -12.80
N ILE A 62 10.59 7.52 -11.77
CA ILE A 62 11.99 7.08 -11.85
C ILE A 62 12.28 6.07 -10.74
N TYR A 63 13.21 5.17 -11.00
CA TYR A 63 13.78 4.27 -10.00
C TYR A 63 15.12 4.80 -9.49
N ILE A 64 15.33 4.75 -8.17
CA ILE A 64 16.58 5.17 -7.50
C ILE A 64 17.06 4.00 -6.63
N PRO A 65 18.20 3.38 -6.95
CA PRO A 65 18.74 2.25 -6.20
C PRO A 65 19.34 2.65 -4.85
N ASN A 66 19.61 1.64 -4.02
CA ASN A 66 20.37 1.75 -2.77
C ASN A 66 19.73 2.60 -1.66
N HIS A 67 18.41 2.72 -1.67
CA HIS A 67 17.61 3.33 -0.61
C HIS A 67 16.44 2.41 -0.25
N GLY A 68 15.95 2.48 1.00
CA GLY A 68 14.87 1.60 1.46
C GLY A 68 15.25 0.11 1.39
N ASN A 69 14.25 -0.75 1.14
CA ASN A 69 14.45 -2.20 1.04
C ASN A 69 14.88 -2.64 -0.37
N GLY A 70 14.30 -2.07 -1.42
CA GLY A 70 14.57 -2.46 -2.80
C GLY A 70 14.91 -1.30 -3.74
N GLY A 71 15.27 -0.14 -3.21
CA GLY A 71 15.35 1.12 -3.93
C GLY A 71 14.09 1.95 -3.73
N LEU A 72 14.02 3.10 -4.39
CA LEU A 72 12.83 3.97 -4.37
C LEU A 72 12.26 4.12 -5.78
N ILE A 73 10.95 4.14 -5.87
CA ILE A 73 10.21 4.62 -7.05
C ILE A 73 9.62 5.97 -6.69
N VAL A 74 10.01 7.01 -7.41
CA VAL A 74 9.55 8.38 -7.19
C VAL A 74 8.75 8.84 -8.39
N ILE A 75 7.60 9.46 -8.16
CA ILE A 75 6.70 9.95 -9.20
C ILE A 75 6.13 11.31 -8.82
N LYS A 76 5.99 12.20 -9.82
CA LYS A 76 5.17 13.41 -9.71
C LYS A 76 3.72 13.03 -9.99
N ALA A 77 2.89 12.93 -8.96
CA ALA A 77 1.49 12.53 -9.10
C ALA A 77 0.59 13.69 -9.56
N SER A 78 0.92 14.92 -9.16
CA SER A 78 0.28 16.16 -9.63
C SER A 78 1.23 17.35 -9.44
N GLU A 79 0.80 18.57 -9.82
CA GLU A 79 1.64 19.75 -9.61
C GLU A 79 1.96 19.96 -8.13
N GLY A 80 3.28 20.02 -7.83
CA GLY A 80 3.80 20.18 -6.48
C GLY A 80 3.65 18.96 -5.57
N PHE A 81 3.07 17.86 -6.05
CA PHE A 81 2.83 16.67 -5.25
C PHE A 81 3.59 15.45 -5.78
N TYR A 82 4.51 14.96 -4.96
CA TYR A 82 5.35 13.80 -5.25
C TYR A 82 5.00 12.64 -4.33
N ARG A 83 5.18 11.44 -4.85
CA ARG A 83 5.14 10.20 -4.08
C ARG A 83 6.47 9.48 -4.19
N ALA A 84 6.91 8.89 -3.11
CA ALA A 84 8.09 8.03 -3.08
C ALA A 84 7.70 6.71 -2.41
N TRP A 85 7.92 5.62 -3.12
CA TRP A 85 7.60 4.27 -2.70
C TRP A 85 8.86 3.44 -2.52
N ASP A 86 8.87 2.52 -1.56
CA ASP A 86 9.84 1.44 -1.57
C ASP A 86 9.61 0.58 -2.82
N ALA A 87 10.67 0.25 -3.53
CA ALA A 87 10.56 -0.57 -4.74
C ALA A 87 10.49 -2.08 -4.46
N SER A 88 10.36 -2.48 -3.19
CA SER A 88 10.09 -3.88 -2.84
C SER A 88 8.61 -4.14 -2.68
N ASP A 89 8.15 -5.27 -3.18
CA ASP A 89 6.77 -5.74 -2.99
C ASP A 89 6.48 -5.99 -1.50
N PRO A 90 5.53 -5.25 -0.88
CA PRO A 90 5.22 -5.38 0.54
C PRO A 90 4.47 -6.67 0.89
N ASN A 91 3.98 -7.40 -0.10
CA ASN A 91 3.25 -8.66 0.06
C ASN A 91 4.13 -9.90 -0.18
N GLN A 92 5.43 -9.70 -0.40
CA GLN A 92 6.40 -10.76 -0.68
C GLN A 92 7.60 -10.68 0.27
N TYR A 93 8.14 -11.85 0.59
CA TYR A 93 9.45 -11.87 1.26
C TYR A 93 10.52 -11.28 0.32
N PRO A 94 11.44 -10.41 0.82
CA PRO A 94 12.44 -9.75 0.00
C PRO A 94 13.33 -10.76 -0.74
N LYS A 95 13.31 -10.69 -2.05
CA LYS A 95 14.13 -11.47 -3.00
C LYS A 95 14.27 -10.70 -4.31
N THR A 96 15.12 -11.15 -5.21
CA THR A 96 15.39 -10.40 -6.45
C THR A 96 14.14 -10.15 -7.27
N CYS A 97 13.23 -11.11 -7.38
CA CYS A 97 12.00 -10.95 -8.15
C CYS A 97 10.95 -10.05 -7.47
N SER A 98 11.05 -9.81 -6.13
CA SER A 98 10.13 -8.92 -5.43
C SER A 98 10.47 -7.43 -5.60
N ILE A 99 11.56 -7.10 -6.31
CA ILE A 99 11.83 -5.71 -6.69
C ILE A 99 10.88 -5.36 -7.84
N LEU A 100 10.15 -4.26 -7.64
CA LEU A 100 9.11 -3.80 -8.54
C LEU A 100 9.72 -3.12 -9.78
N GLU A 101 9.21 -3.49 -10.94
CA GLU A 101 9.56 -2.88 -12.22
C GLU A 101 8.49 -1.86 -12.63
N ILE A 102 8.94 -0.70 -13.13
CA ILE A 102 8.06 0.40 -13.51
C ILE A 102 7.47 0.13 -14.90
N THR A 103 6.14 0.19 -15.02
CA THR A 103 5.41 0.13 -16.27
C THR A 103 4.39 1.28 -16.32
N GLY A 104 4.77 2.41 -16.92
CA GLY A 104 3.95 3.62 -16.92
C GLY A 104 3.74 4.18 -15.51
N ILE A 105 2.51 4.18 -15.02
CA ILE A 105 2.15 4.62 -13.65
C ILE A 105 1.90 3.45 -12.70
N GLU A 106 2.35 2.27 -13.08
CA GLU A 106 2.23 1.04 -12.31
C GLU A 106 3.61 0.49 -11.96
N ALA A 107 3.66 -0.31 -10.91
CA ALA A 107 4.83 -1.08 -10.51
C ALA A 107 4.44 -2.55 -10.37
N ILE A 108 5.22 -3.44 -10.99
CA ILE A 108 4.90 -4.86 -11.13
C ILE A 108 6.02 -5.70 -10.51
N SER A 109 5.64 -6.66 -9.68
CA SER A 109 6.56 -7.67 -9.15
C SER A 109 6.95 -8.68 -10.23
N GLY A 110 8.24 -8.98 -10.34
CA GLY A 110 8.74 -10.03 -11.24
C GLY A 110 8.54 -11.46 -10.72
N CYS A 111 7.92 -11.64 -9.56
CA CYS A 111 7.60 -12.95 -9.01
C CYS A 111 6.36 -13.55 -9.69
N GLU A 112 6.13 -14.87 -9.51
CA GLU A 112 5.02 -15.60 -10.16
C GLU A 112 3.64 -14.97 -9.90
N ASP A 113 3.45 -14.33 -8.74
CA ASP A 113 2.18 -13.69 -8.36
C ASP A 113 1.88 -12.43 -9.19
N ASN A 114 2.89 -11.83 -9.83
CA ASN A 114 2.78 -10.62 -10.65
C ASN A 114 1.99 -9.50 -9.95
N ASN A 115 2.21 -9.33 -8.66
CA ASN A 115 1.56 -8.28 -7.89
C ASN A 115 1.78 -6.92 -8.55
N THR A 116 0.69 -6.20 -8.83
CA THR A 116 0.72 -4.93 -9.56
C THR A 116 0.13 -3.83 -8.68
N TYR A 117 0.81 -2.69 -8.62
CA TYR A 117 0.45 -1.56 -7.78
C TYR A 117 0.37 -0.27 -8.58
N SER A 118 -0.57 0.60 -8.20
CA SER A 118 -0.64 1.97 -8.71
C SER A 118 0.42 2.84 -8.03
N LEU A 119 1.27 3.50 -8.78
CA LEU A 119 2.23 4.48 -8.26
C LEU A 119 1.56 5.80 -7.81
N ILE A 120 0.29 6.00 -8.14
CA ILE A 120 -0.47 7.17 -7.70
C ILE A 120 -1.08 6.95 -6.31
N THR A 121 -1.58 5.74 -6.03
CA THR A 121 -2.29 5.43 -4.78
C THR A 121 -1.51 4.51 -3.84
N GLY A 122 -0.55 3.75 -4.36
CA GLY A 122 0.17 2.70 -3.63
C GLY A 122 -0.63 1.40 -3.46
N GLN A 123 -1.87 1.36 -3.93
CA GLN A 123 -2.74 0.18 -3.78
C GLN A 123 -2.51 -0.83 -4.90
N SER A 124 -2.78 -2.09 -4.61
CA SER A 124 -2.82 -3.15 -5.63
C SER A 124 -3.95 -2.92 -6.63
N ILE A 125 -3.72 -3.32 -7.89
CA ILE A 125 -4.66 -3.08 -9.00
C ILE A 125 -5.42 -4.37 -9.36
N ASN A 126 -4.70 -5.47 -9.59
CA ASN A 126 -5.28 -6.69 -10.17
C ASN A 126 -5.95 -7.60 -9.14
N THR A 127 -5.48 -7.57 -7.90
CA THR A 127 -5.95 -8.42 -6.81
C THR A 127 -5.96 -7.59 -5.53
N VAL A 128 -6.94 -7.79 -4.68
CA VAL A 128 -6.94 -7.16 -3.36
C VAL A 128 -5.83 -7.82 -2.53
N LEU A 129 -4.79 -7.03 -2.24
CA LEU A 129 -3.68 -7.47 -1.41
C LEU A 129 -3.73 -6.82 -0.03
N PRO A 130 -3.27 -7.50 1.01
CA PRO A 130 -3.32 -6.97 2.38
C PRO A 130 -2.47 -5.72 2.58
N CYS A 131 -1.35 -5.60 1.85
CA CYS A 131 -0.39 -4.50 2.04
C CYS A 131 -0.34 -3.61 0.80
N THR A 132 -0.41 -2.29 1.03
CA THR A 132 -0.11 -1.25 0.02
C THR A 132 1.40 -1.02 -0.06
N LEU A 133 1.87 -0.34 -1.11
CA LEU A 133 3.27 0.08 -1.20
C LEU A 133 3.68 0.87 0.05
N LYS A 134 4.91 0.64 0.51
CA LYS A 134 5.51 1.41 1.60
C LYS A 134 5.88 2.80 1.09
N GLU A 135 5.25 3.82 1.66
CA GLU A 135 5.48 5.22 1.30
C GLU A 135 6.57 5.86 2.16
N TYR A 136 7.36 6.71 1.53
CA TYR A 136 8.27 7.65 2.19
C TYR A 136 7.79 9.08 1.92
N PRO A 137 7.74 9.96 2.95
CA PRO A 137 7.36 11.35 2.77
C PRO A 137 8.26 12.03 1.73
N ALA A 138 7.63 12.67 0.72
CA ALA A 138 8.33 13.36 -0.36
C ALA A 138 7.79 14.79 -0.49
N VAL A 139 8.66 15.78 -0.40
CA VAL A 139 8.30 17.20 -0.43
C VAL A 139 9.13 17.92 -1.49
N GLN A 140 8.46 18.72 -2.32
CA GLN A 140 9.17 19.60 -3.27
C GLN A 140 9.63 20.89 -2.60
N SER A 141 10.89 21.26 -2.85
CA SER A 141 11.47 22.57 -2.51
C SER A 141 12.20 23.12 -3.73
N GLY A 142 11.56 24.06 -4.43
CA GLY A 142 12.08 24.58 -5.72
C GLY A 142 12.22 23.45 -6.76
N ASN A 143 13.44 23.26 -7.26
CA ASN A 143 13.77 22.20 -8.22
C ASN A 143 14.27 20.89 -7.55
N THR A 144 14.06 20.75 -6.27
CA THR A 144 14.53 19.58 -5.50
C THR A 144 13.33 18.87 -4.88
N VAL A 145 13.31 17.53 -4.96
CA VAL A 145 12.42 16.67 -4.17
C VAL A 145 13.22 16.13 -3.00
N ILE A 146 12.74 16.36 -1.79
CA ILE A 146 13.35 15.90 -0.54
C ILE A 146 12.50 14.74 -0.03
N ILE A 147 13.14 13.59 0.19
CA ILE A 147 12.54 12.39 0.76
C ILE A 147 13.22 12.14 2.10
N ASN A 148 12.43 12.10 3.17
CA ASN A 148 12.95 11.91 4.51
C ASN A 148 11.89 11.29 5.41
N ASN A 149 12.27 10.28 6.20
CA ASN A 149 11.47 9.67 7.25
C ASN A 149 12.29 9.41 8.51
#